data_5b9b215305efa7615a0d3073be39e279
#
_entry.id   5b9b215305efa7615a0d3073be39e279
#
_cell.length_a   1.000
_cell.length_b   1.000
_cell.length_c   1.000
_cell.angle_alpha   90.00
_cell.angle_beta   90.00
_cell.angle_gamma   90.00
#
_symmetry.space_group_name_H-M   'P 1'
#
loop_
_entity.id
_entity.type
_entity.pdbx_description
1 polymer ?
#
loop_
_entity_poly.entity_id
_entity_poly.type
_entity_poly.pdbx_seq_one_letter_code
_entity_poly.pdbx_strand_id
1 'polypeptide(L)'
;VLEVRYTRPNGGLLASKTVEYDCRPTTPSYRMSAPDGRLLEAVTLSESELTAQSGESTDVQPIPLGPSIIDAGFDNTIKLHWDELTQGEKLEFNYFFAREGRFVELRFALDDSPPERLRVDGEDLVHFRITPSNPFLRLFAKPLNVSYRRGNRELRYYYGPTNLPMMRDVGRVLIRYSTSNPIQQG
;
A
#
# COMPACT_ATOMS: atom_id res chain seq x y z
N VAL A 1 -8.00 9.33 -10.71
CA VAL A 1 -7.66 7.94 -11.03
C VAL A 1 -6.15 7.80 -11.09
N LEU A 2 -5.60 6.75 -10.47
CA LEU A 2 -4.18 6.38 -10.52
C LEU A 2 -4.05 5.02 -11.21
N GLU A 3 -3.17 4.93 -12.19
CA GLU A 3 -2.82 3.65 -12.80
C GLU A 3 -1.45 3.19 -12.30
N VAL A 4 -1.36 1.94 -11.84
CA VAL A 4 -0.14 1.31 -11.37
C VAL A 4 0.15 0.09 -12.22
N ARG A 5 1.37 -0.02 -12.73
CA ARG A 5 1.86 -1.20 -13.47
C ARG A 5 2.96 -1.88 -12.68
N TYR A 6 2.74 -3.13 -12.33
CA TYR A 6 3.74 -3.97 -11.67
C TYR A 6 4.53 -4.71 -12.73
N THR A 7 5.83 -4.50 -12.77
CA THR A 7 6.73 -5.14 -13.73
C THR A 7 7.87 -5.88 -13.02
N ARG A 8 8.38 -6.92 -13.67
CA ARG A 8 9.64 -7.56 -13.26
C ARG A 8 10.82 -6.67 -13.62
N PRO A 9 12.02 -6.91 -13.05
CA PRO A 9 13.23 -6.21 -13.44
C PRO A 9 13.56 -6.28 -14.94
N ASN A 10 13.14 -7.34 -15.64
CA ASN A 10 13.30 -7.52 -17.08
C ASN A 10 12.19 -6.84 -17.92
N GLY A 11 11.33 -6.02 -17.31
CA GLY A 11 10.25 -5.30 -17.98
C GLY A 11 8.94 -6.08 -18.17
N GLY A 12 8.92 -7.38 -17.89
CA GLY A 12 7.70 -8.19 -18.04
C GLY A 12 6.58 -7.73 -17.09
N LEU A 13 5.39 -7.45 -17.64
CA LEU A 13 4.22 -7.06 -16.86
C LEU A 13 3.77 -8.21 -15.97
N LEU A 14 3.52 -7.93 -14.69
CA LEU A 14 2.97 -8.85 -13.69
C LEU A 14 1.47 -8.61 -13.46
N ALA A 15 1.11 -7.35 -13.31
CA ALA A 15 -0.25 -6.92 -13.06
C ALA A 15 -0.41 -5.42 -13.39
N SER A 16 -1.64 -5.00 -13.62
CA SER A 16 -2.03 -3.59 -13.64
C SER A 16 -3.09 -3.34 -12.58
N LYS A 17 -3.08 -2.15 -11.98
CA LYS A 17 -4.05 -1.73 -10.98
C LYS A 17 -4.55 -0.33 -11.33
N THR A 18 -5.85 -0.17 -11.33
CA THR A 18 -6.52 1.13 -11.39
C THR A 18 -7.04 1.46 -10.01
N VAL A 19 -6.75 2.65 -9.51
CA VAL A 19 -7.16 3.14 -8.18
C VAL A 19 -7.98 4.40 -8.35
N GLU A 20 -9.16 4.43 -7.75
CA GLU A 20 -10.12 5.53 -7.81
C GLU A 20 -10.31 6.10 -6.40
N TYR A 21 -9.88 7.35 -6.21
CA TYR A 21 -9.90 7.98 -4.89
C TYR A 21 -11.22 8.67 -4.57
N ASP A 22 -11.97 9.10 -5.60
CA ASP A 22 -13.18 9.92 -5.45
C ASP A 22 -12.97 11.04 -4.41
N CYS A 23 -13.83 11.09 -3.37
CA CYS A 23 -13.69 12.01 -2.24
C CYS A 23 -12.99 11.37 -1.02
N ARG A 24 -12.42 10.16 -1.17
CA ARG A 24 -11.87 9.36 -0.05
C ARG A 24 -10.39 9.02 -0.30
N PRO A 25 -9.46 9.92 0.01
CA PRO A 25 -8.04 9.72 -0.34
C PRO A 25 -7.38 8.54 0.38
N THR A 26 -7.84 8.16 1.58
CA THR A 26 -7.27 7.06 2.37
C THR A 26 -7.97 5.72 2.13
N THR A 27 -9.18 5.74 1.57
CA THR A 27 -9.99 4.54 1.29
C THR A 27 -10.45 4.51 -0.16
N PRO A 28 -9.52 4.40 -1.14
CA PRO A 28 -9.89 4.31 -2.54
C PRO A 28 -10.55 2.98 -2.89
N SER A 29 -11.39 2.99 -3.92
CA SER A 29 -11.73 1.78 -4.66
C SER A 29 -10.58 1.41 -5.59
N TYR A 30 -10.41 0.12 -5.88
CA TYR A 30 -9.41 -0.30 -6.85
C TYR A 30 -9.77 -1.61 -7.55
N ARG A 31 -9.16 -1.81 -8.71
CA ARG A 31 -9.24 -3.04 -9.48
C ARG A 31 -7.84 -3.44 -9.95
N MET A 32 -7.43 -4.67 -9.65
CA MET A 32 -6.16 -5.25 -10.10
C MET A 32 -6.41 -6.39 -11.06
N SER A 33 -5.72 -6.39 -12.19
CA SER A 33 -5.86 -7.38 -13.25
C SER A 33 -4.51 -7.97 -13.65
N ALA A 34 -4.52 -9.23 -14.06
CA ALA A 34 -3.40 -9.91 -14.69
C ALA A 34 -3.13 -9.33 -16.10
N PRO A 35 -1.98 -9.63 -16.74
CA PRO A 35 -1.66 -9.17 -18.09
C PRO A 35 -2.67 -9.59 -19.17
N ASP A 36 -3.37 -10.70 -18.96
CA ASP A 36 -4.43 -11.23 -19.80
C ASP A 36 -5.81 -10.57 -19.57
N GLY A 37 -5.89 -9.58 -18.66
CA GLY A 37 -7.11 -8.88 -18.30
C GLY A 37 -7.96 -9.56 -17.23
N ARG A 38 -7.59 -10.77 -16.79
CA ARG A 38 -8.31 -11.50 -15.74
C ARG A 38 -8.23 -10.75 -14.42
N LEU A 39 -9.37 -10.62 -13.72
CA LEU A 39 -9.44 -10.00 -12.42
C LEU A 39 -8.63 -10.81 -11.40
N LEU A 40 -7.74 -10.13 -10.70
CA LEU A 40 -6.98 -10.68 -9.58
C LEU A 40 -7.61 -10.29 -8.25
N GLU A 41 -7.96 -9.03 -8.10
CA GLU A 41 -8.51 -8.46 -6.87
C GLU A 41 -9.24 -7.15 -7.18
N ALA A 42 -10.35 -6.89 -6.51
CA ALA A 42 -11.02 -5.60 -6.55
C ALA A 42 -11.59 -5.26 -5.17
N VAL A 43 -11.62 -3.97 -4.86
CA VAL A 43 -12.32 -3.44 -3.70
C VAL A 43 -13.17 -2.26 -4.15
N THR A 44 -14.45 -2.32 -3.79
CA THR A 44 -15.41 -1.23 -4.01
C THR A 44 -16.02 -0.81 -2.68
N LEU A 45 -16.35 0.46 -2.56
CA LEU A 45 -16.95 1.02 -1.35
C LEU A 45 -18.34 1.57 -1.63
N SER A 46 -19.22 1.35 -0.66
CA SER A 46 -20.45 2.10 -0.48
C SER A 46 -20.31 3.11 0.67
N GLU A 47 -21.39 3.65 1.18
CA GLU A 47 -21.35 4.58 2.33
C GLU A 47 -20.88 3.90 3.61
N SER A 48 -21.27 2.66 3.86
CA SER A 48 -21.04 1.93 5.12
C SER A 48 -20.35 0.58 4.97
N GLU A 49 -20.22 0.08 3.74
CA GLU A 49 -19.73 -1.26 3.47
C GLU A 49 -18.61 -1.25 2.43
N LEU A 50 -17.76 -2.24 2.57
CA LEU A 50 -16.71 -2.57 1.63
C LEU A 50 -17.01 -3.92 1.01
N THR A 51 -16.94 -4.01 -0.30
CA THR A 51 -16.99 -5.27 -1.05
C THR A 51 -15.61 -5.58 -1.60
N ALA A 52 -15.04 -6.70 -1.18
CA ALA A 52 -13.76 -7.21 -1.68
C ALA A 52 -14.01 -8.44 -2.56
N GLN A 53 -13.42 -8.46 -3.75
CA GLN A 53 -13.44 -9.59 -4.66
C GLN A 53 -12.01 -10.09 -4.89
N SER A 54 -11.77 -11.38 -4.71
CA SER A 54 -10.51 -12.04 -4.99
C SER A 54 -10.75 -13.36 -5.73
N GLY A 55 -10.44 -13.38 -7.02
CA GLY A 55 -10.84 -14.48 -7.90
C GLY A 55 -12.36 -14.60 -7.99
N GLU A 56 -12.89 -15.75 -7.58
CA GLU A 56 -14.35 -16.04 -7.56
C GLU A 56 -15.00 -15.72 -6.20
N SER A 57 -14.22 -15.45 -5.16
CA SER A 57 -14.73 -15.10 -3.83
C SER A 57 -15.10 -13.63 -3.76
N THR A 58 -16.24 -13.37 -3.10
CA THR A 58 -16.70 -12.03 -2.78
C THR A 58 -17.06 -11.96 -1.31
N ASP A 59 -16.46 -11.00 -0.59
CA ASP A 59 -16.70 -10.71 0.82
C ASP A 59 -17.26 -9.30 0.96
N VAL A 60 -18.28 -9.14 1.82
CA VAL A 60 -18.84 -7.84 2.16
C VAL A 60 -18.64 -7.59 3.65
N GLN A 61 -18.11 -6.43 4.00
CA GLN A 61 -17.80 -6.09 5.38
C GLN A 61 -18.19 -4.65 5.70
N PRO A 62 -18.63 -4.37 6.95
CA PRO A 62 -18.79 -3.00 7.40
C PRO A 62 -17.43 -2.31 7.50
N ILE A 63 -17.39 -1.03 7.17
CA ILE A 63 -16.22 -0.19 7.39
C ILE A 63 -16.19 0.13 8.89
N PRO A 64 -15.07 -0.16 9.60
CA PRO A 64 -14.99 0.12 11.03
C PRO A 64 -15.06 1.62 11.32
N LEU A 65 -15.56 1.96 12.52
CA LEU A 65 -15.50 3.31 13.02
C LEU A 65 -14.03 3.73 13.21
N GLY A 66 -13.72 4.97 12.85
CA GLY A 66 -12.37 5.52 12.93
C GLY A 66 -11.63 5.57 11.60
N PRO A 67 -10.36 6.00 11.63
CA PRO A 67 -9.58 6.19 10.42
C PRO A 67 -9.25 4.85 9.75
N SER A 68 -9.71 4.67 8.52
CA SER A 68 -9.51 3.46 7.74
C SER A 68 -8.64 3.71 6.51
N ILE A 69 -7.88 2.67 6.13
CA ILE A 69 -6.98 2.68 4.99
C ILE A 69 -7.27 1.46 4.12
N ILE A 70 -7.33 1.69 2.82
CA ILE A 70 -7.44 0.63 1.82
C ILE A 70 -6.30 0.77 0.83
N ASP A 71 -5.50 -0.29 0.67
CA ASP A 71 -4.45 -0.42 -0.34
C ASP A 71 -3.57 0.84 -0.49
N ALA A 72 -3.55 1.45 -1.68
CA ALA A 72 -2.78 2.65 -2.02
C ALA A 72 -3.14 3.89 -1.18
N GLY A 73 -4.23 3.86 -0.43
CA GLY A 73 -4.61 4.91 0.52
C GLY A 73 -3.57 5.14 1.63
N PHE A 74 -2.68 4.18 1.89
CA PHE A 74 -1.58 4.36 2.84
C PHE A 74 -0.63 5.50 2.44
N ASP A 75 -0.41 5.69 1.14
CA ASP A 75 0.45 6.77 0.62
C ASP A 75 -0.14 8.15 0.96
N ASN A 76 -1.44 8.33 0.71
CA ASN A 76 -2.13 9.55 1.08
C ASN A 76 -2.19 9.73 2.61
N THR A 77 -2.40 8.67 3.37
CA THR A 77 -2.39 8.72 4.84
C THR A 77 -1.06 9.23 5.37
N ILE A 78 0.06 8.68 4.90
CA ILE A 78 1.40 9.16 5.31
C ILE A 78 1.62 10.63 4.93
N LYS A 79 1.18 11.04 3.73
CA LYS A 79 1.31 12.43 3.29
C LYS A 79 0.46 13.40 4.10
N LEU A 80 -0.76 12.99 4.47
CA LEU A 80 -1.67 13.79 5.32
C LEU A 80 -1.11 13.98 6.73
N HIS A 81 -0.47 12.95 7.28
CA HIS A 81 0.09 12.94 8.64
C HIS A 81 1.62 13.05 8.65
N TRP A 82 2.19 13.67 7.61
CA TRP A 82 3.64 13.74 7.42
C TRP A 82 4.37 14.38 8.59
N ASP A 83 3.86 15.51 9.06
CA ASP A 83 4.54 16.31 10.08
C ASP A 83 4.49 15.61 11.44
N GLU A 84 3.36 15.01 11.82
CA GLU A 84 3.20 14.21 13.04
C GLU A 84 4.13 13.00 13.02
N LEU A 85 4.14 12.25 11.93
CA LEU A 85 4.97 11.06 11.78
C LEU A 85 6.47 11.39 11.78
N THR A 86 6.89 12.48 11.13
CA THR A 86 8.30 12.89 11.09
C THR A 86 8.78 13.51 12.40
N GLN A 87 7.87 14.00 13.25
CA GLN A 87 8.14 14.42 14.63
C GLN A 87 8.22 13.24 15.60
N GLY A 88 8.00 12.02 15.13
CA GLY A 88 8.12 10.78 15.90
C GLY A 88 6.82 10.29 16.52
N GLU A 89 5.69 10.88 16.18
CA GLU A 89 4.38 10.38 16.61
C GLU A 89 4.11 8.99 15.99
N LYS A 90 3.33 8.20 16.71
CA LYS A 90 2.89 6.88 16.28
C LYS A 90 1.39 6.93 16.09
N LEU A 91 0.95 6.70 14.87
CA LEU A 91 -0.47 6.77 14.51
C LEU A 91 -1.02 5.38 14.21
N GLU A 92 -2.27 5.15 14.54
CA GLU A 92 -2.93 3.85 14.37
C GLU A 92 -4.15 3.99 13.45
N PHE A 93 -4.26 3.04 12.50
CA PHE A 93 -5.29 3.04 11.48
C PHE A 93 -5.81 1.62 11.24
N ASN A 94 -7.09 1.50 10.91
CA ASN A 94 -7.68 0.25 10.45
C ASN A 94 -7.30 0.00 8.98
N TYR A 95 -6.36 -0.91 8.71
CA TYR A 95 -5.94 -1.25 7.34
C TYR A 95 -6.69 -2.48 6.84
N PHE A 96 -7.29 -2.37 5.66
CA PHE A 96 -7.99 -3.49 5.04
C PHE A 96 -7.03 -4.39 4.26
N PHE A 97 -6.99 -5.65 4.64
CA PHE A 97 -6.29 -6.69 3.90
C PHE A 97 -7.31 -7.44 3.03
N ALA A 98 -7.37 -7.08 1.75
CA ALA A 98 -8.36 -7.63 0.82
C ALA A 98 -8.29 -9.15 0.69
N ARG A 99 -7.08 -9.71 0.75
CA ARG A 99 -6.85 -11.14 0.68
C ARG A 99 -7.40 -11.91 1.88
N GLU A 100 -7.27 -11.35 3.07
CA GLU A 100 -7.77 -11.91 4.33
C GLU A 100 -9.24 -11.51 4.58
N GLY A 101 -9.78 -10.62 3.75
CA GLY A 101 -11.13 -10.10 3.87
C GLY A 101 -11.39 -9.43 5.22
N ARG A 102 -10.42 -8.73 5.81
CA ARG A 102 -10.58 -8.13 7.15
C ARG A 102 -9.75 -6.89 7.36
N PHE A 103 -10.22 -6.07 8.29
CA PHE A 103 -9.44 -4.95 8.83
C PHE A 103 -8.50 -5.44 9.94
N VAL A 104 -7.30 -4.86 9.96
CA VAL A 104 -6.31 -5.04 11.04
C VAL A 104 -5.81 -3.66 11.43
N GLU A 105 -5.78 -3.38 12.72
CA GLU A 105 -5.20 -2.14 13.21
C GLU A 105 -3.68 -2.16 13.06
N LEU A 106 -3.17 -1.21 12.29
CA LEU A 106 -1.74 -1.04 12.03
C LEU A 106 -1.25 0.27 12.64
N ARG A 107 -0.02 0.23 13.15
CA ARG A 107 0.74 1.37 13.65
C ARG A 107 1.76 1.82 12.63
N PHE A 108 1.72 3.09 12.32
CA PHE A 108 2.65 3.81 11.45
C PHE A 108 3.60 4.61 12.34
N ALA A 109 4.89 4.53 12.07
CA ALA A 109 5.92 5.23 12.83
C ALA A 109 7.13 5.56 11.95
N LEU A 110 7.86 6.62 12.30
CA LEU A 110 9.18 6.92 11.73
C LEU A 110 10.12 5.74 11.98
N ASP A 111 10.97 5.42 11.02
CA ASP A 111 11.97 4.36 11.11
C ASP A 111 13.39 4.92 10.95
N ASP A 112 14.04 5.21 12.06
CA ASP A 112 15.42 5.73 12.08
C ASP A 112 16.48 4.65 11.76
N SER A 113 16.05 3.39 11.71
CA SER A 113 16.94 2.25 11.43
C SER A 113 16.34 1.35 10.35
N PRO A 114 16.09 1.89 9.14
CA PRO A 114 15.47 1.13 8.07
C PRO A 114 16.36 -0.04 7.63
N PRO A 115 15.76 -1.09 7.05
CA PRO A 115 16.52 -2.17 6.44
C PRO A 115 17.54 -1.65 5.42
N GLU A 116 18.71 -2.29 5.36
CA GLU A 116 19.81 -1.89 4.47
C GLU A 116 19.36 -1.72 3.00
N ARG A 117 18.45 -2.57 2.54
CA ARG A 117 17.88 -2.51 1.19
C ARG A 117 17.13 -1.21 0.85
N LEU A 118 16.77 -0.42 1.87
CA LEU A 118 16.10 0.87 1.73
C LEU A 118 17.05 2.06 1.92
N ARG A 119 18.30 1.79 2.30
CA ARG A 119 19.36 2.81 2.40
C ARG A 119 19.98 2.96 1.02
N VAL A 120 19.65 4.03 0.35
CA VAL A 120 20.16 4.32 -0.99
C VAL A 120 21.07 5.55 -0.91
N ASP A 121 22.33 5.37 -1.24
CA ASP A 121 23.30 6.45 -1.21
C ASP A 121 22.91 7.59 -2.16
N GLY A 122 23.01 8.81 -1.67
CA GLY A 122 22.71 10.02 -2.44
C GLY A 122 21.22 10.37 -2.54
N GLU A 123 20.31 9.59 -1.96
CA GLU A 123 18.90 9.96 -1.85
C GLU A 123 18.57 10.44 -0.43
N ASP A 124 17.95 11.63 -0.32
CA ASP A 124 17.40 12.12 0.96
C ASP A 124 16.03 11.51 1.20
N LEU A 125 16.01 10.40 1.93
CA LEU A 125 14.82 9.60 2.19
C LEU A 125 14.37 9.70 3.66
N VAL A 126 13.06 9.67 3.84
CA VAL A 126 12.38 9.44 5.11
C VAL A 126 11.78 8.06 5.09
N HIS A 127 11.99 7.28 6.14
CA HIS A 127 11.53 5.91 6.22
C HIS A 127 10.43 5.77 7.26
N PHE A 128 9.38 5.02 6.93
CA PHE A 128 8.33 4.68 7.88
C PHE A 128 8.21 3.17 8.00
N ARG A 129 7.94 2.73 9.22
CA ARG A 129 7.66 1.34 9.55
C ARG A 129 6.20 1.18 9.91
N ILE A 130 5.56 0.20 9.30
CA ILE A 130 4.16 -0.14 9.52
C ILE A 130 4.10 -1.56 10.11
N THR A 131 3.47 -1.68 11.25
CA THR A 131 3.37 -2.93 12.01
C THR A 131 1.97 -3.09 12.61
N PRO A 132 1.51 -4.30 12.93
CA PRO A 132 0.29 -4.44 13.72
C PRO A 132 0.38 -3.68 15.05
N SER A 133 -0.71 -3.02 15.45
CA SER A 133 -0.81 -2.34 16.75
C SER A 133 -0.76 -3.35 17.89
N ASN A 134 -1.39 -4.51 17.70
CA ASN A 134 -1.37 -5.59 18.68
C ASN A 134 0.05 -6.19 18.83
N PRO A 135 0.65 -6.16 20.04
CA PRO A 135 2.01 -6.66 20.27
C PRO A 135 2.16 -8.15 20.00
N PHE A 136 1.14 -8.98 20.24
CA PHE A 136 1.18 -10.40 19.95
C PHE A 136 1.27 -10.67 18.43
N LEU A 137 0.53 -9.92 17.63
CA LEU A 137 0.61 -10.05 16.17
C LEU A 137 1.96 -9.60 15.63
N ARG A 138 2.63 -8.63 16.28
CA ARG A 138 3.99 -8.18 15.87
C ARG A 138 5.05 -9.26 15.97
N LEU A 139 4.88 -10.24 16.84
CA LEU A 139 5.84 -11.35 16.96
C LEU A 139 5.87 -12.24 15.71
N PHE A 140 4.76 -12.30 14.98
CA PHE A 140 4.59 -13.17 13.82
C PHE A 140 4.51 -12.42 12.50
N ALA A 141 4.09 -11.16 12.52
CA ALA A 141 3.96 -10.34 11.33
C ALA A 141 5.27 -9.62 11.01
N LYS A 142 5.76 -9.81 9.80
CA LYS A 142 6.91 -9.05 9.30
C LYS A 142 6.51 -7.60 9.07
N PRO A 143 7.32 -6.61 9.51
CA PRO A 143 7.02 -5.21 9.29
C PRO A 143 7.04 -4.88 7.79
N LEU A 144 6.20 -3.94 7.42
CA LEU A 144 6.21 -3.28 6.13
C LEU A 144 6.98 -1.97 6.30
N ASN A 145 7.90 -1.69 5.39
CA ASN A 145 8.69 -0.47 5.38
C ASN A 145 8.47 0.28 4.07
N VAL A 146 8.34 1.59 4.16
CA VAL A 146 8.20 2.48 3.00
C VAL A 146 9.19 3.63 3.11
N SER A 147 9.67 4.11 1.98
CA SER A 147 10.62 5.21 1.91
C SER A 147 10.13 6.28 0.96
N TYR A 148 10.19 7.50 1.42
CA TYR A 148 9.75 8.68 0.71
C TYR A 148 10.90 9.65 0.49
N ARG A 149 10.93 10.32 -0.65
CA ARG A 149 11.82 11.46 -0.84
C ARG A 149 11.36 12.61 0.06
N ARG A 150 12.27 13.14 0.89
CA ARG A 150 11.93 14.18 1.87
C ARG A 150 11.36 15.44 1.21
N GLY A 151 11.96 15.89 0.13
CA GLY A 151 11.65 17.20 -0.46
C GLY A 151 10.25 17.31 -1.09
N ASN A 152 9.73 16.22 -1.69
CA ASN A 152 8.44 16.24 -2.38
C ASN A 152 7.44 15.18 -1.86
N ARG A 153 7.80 14.47 -0.79
CA ARG A 153 6.98 13.41 -0.18
C ARG A 153 6.56 12.32 -1.18
N GLU A 154 7.38 12.07 -2.21
CA GLU A 154 7.13 11.04 -3.21
C GLU A 154 7.51 9.67 -2.69
N LEU A 155 6.60 8.70 -2.77
CA LEU A 155 6.88 7.30 -2.43
C LEU A 155 7.91 6.73 -3.41
N ARG A 156 9.04 6.25 -2.90
CA ARG A 156 10.16 5.71 -3.70
C ARG A 156 10.30 4.20 -3.56
N TYR A 157 10.16 3.70 -2.34
CA TYR A 157 10.39 2.29 -2.07
C TYR A 157 9.36 1.73 -1.12
N TYR A 158 8.97 0.50 -1.38
CA TYR A 158 8.18 -0.35 -0.50
C TYR A 158 8.97 -1.64 -0.27
N TYR A 159 9.10 -2.06 0.97
CA TYR A 159 9.74 -3.33 1.33
C TYR A 159 8.89 -4.07 2.35
N GLY A 160 8.23 -5.12 1.90
CA GLY A 160 7.28 -5.86 2.74
C GLY A 160 6.64 -7.06 2.04
N PRO A 161 5.61 -7.64 2.66
CA PRO A 161 4.79 -8.65 2.00
C PRO A 161 4.11 -8.06 0.76
N THR A 162 3.76 -8.89 -0.20
CA THR A 162 3.05 -8.45 -1.41
C THR A 162 1.65 -9.04 -1.48
N ASN A 163 0.72 -8.26 -2.00
CA ASN A 163 -0.62 -8.72 -2.35
C ASN A 163 -0.73 -9.30 -3.77
N LEU A 164 0.38 -9.28 -4.55
CA LEU A 164 0.39 -9.87 -5.88
C LEU A 164 0.23 -11.41 -5.80
N PRO A 165 -0.86 -12.00 -6.32
CA PRO A 165 -1.15 -13.42 -6.15
C PRO A 165 -0.05 -14.34 -6.68
N MET A 166 0.63 -13.96 -7.77
CA MET A 166 1.71 -14.72 -8.38
C MET A 166 3.04 -14.67 -7.61
N MET A 167 3.10 -13.86 -6.54
CA MET A 167 4.31 -13.69 -5.71
C MET A 167 4.09 -14.11 -4.24
N ARG A 168 3.05 -14.89 -3.97
CA ARG A 168 2.65 -15.28 -2.60
C ARG A 168 3.77 -15.95 -1.79
N ASP A 169 4.59 -16.75 -2.46
CA ASP A 169 5.64 -17.53 -1.82
C ASP A 169 6.96 -16.77 -1.63
N VAL A 170 7.05 -15.54 -2.14
CA VAL A 170 8.29 -14.74 -2.10
C VAL A 170 8.55 -14.14 -0.72
N GLY A 171 7.57 -14.15 0.17
CA GLY A 171 7.69 -13.67 1.55
C GLY A 171 7.81 -12.15 1.68
N ARG A 172 8.80 -11.51 1.07
CA ARG A 172 8.98 -10.04 1.02
C ARG A 172 9.49 -9.60 -0.34
N VAL A 173 8.96 -8.48 -0.83
CA VAL A 173 9.36 -7.86 -2.09
C VAL A 173 9.90 -6.45 -1.84
N LEU A 174 10.83 -6.03 -2.67
CA LEU A 174 11.22 -4.63 -2.81
C LEU A 174 10.57 -4.08 -4.07
N ILE A 175 9.67 -3.11 -3.91
CA ILE A 175 9.06 -2.38 -5.03
C ILE A 175 9.73 -1.00 -5.09
N ARG A 176 10.17 -0.63 -6.29
CA ARG A 176 10.64 0.72 -6.61
C ARG A 176 9.54 1.43 -7.38
N TYR A 177 9.18 2.62 -6.93
CA TYR A 177 8.21 3.46 -7.62
C TYR A 177 8.94 4.46 -8.51
N SER A 178 8.44 4.59 -9.73
CA SER A 178 8.82 5.67 -10.65
C SER A 178 7.54 6.25 -11.23
N THR A 179 7.43 7.57 -11.22
CA THR A 179 6.37 8.29 -11.93
C THR A 179 6.79 8.39 -13.40
N SER A 180 6.02 7.79 -14.30
CA SER A 180 6.11 8.11 -15.71
C SER A 180 5.11 9.23 -16.00
N ASN A 181 5.59 10.39 -16.45
CA ASN A 181 4.66 11.36 -17.04
C ASN A 181 3.97 10.68 -18.24
N PRO A 182 2.64 10.80 -18.39
CA PRO A 182 2.00 10.34 -19.60
C PRO A 182 2.69 11.07 -20.77
N ILE A 183 3.22 10.29 -21.71
CA ILE A 183 3.74 10.84 -22.97
C ILE A 183 2.55 11.57 -23.59
N GLN A 184 2.62 12.89 -23.69
CA GLN A 184 1.73 13.63 -24.54
C GLN A 184 1.97 13.10 -25.96
N GLN A 185 1.07 12.25 -26.42
CA GLN A 185 0.96 11.91 -27.81
C GLN A 185 0.41 13.16 -28.50
N GLY A 186 1.30 13.92 -29.14
CA GLY A 186 0.99 15.00 -30.06
C GLY A 186 0.43 14.47 -31.37
#